data_5de3eadb9425174dea8d7bab1a64d6d8
#
_entry.id   5de3eadb9425174dea8d7bab1a64d6d8
#
_cell.length_a   1.000
_cell.length_b   1.000
_cell.length_c   1.000
_cell.angle_alpha   90.00
_cell.angle_beta   90.00
_cell.angle_gamma   90.00
#
_symmetry.space_group_name_H-M   'P 1'
#
loop_
_entity.id
_entity.type
_entity.pdbx_description
1 polymer ?
#
loop_
_entity_poly.entity_id
_entity_poly.type
_entity_poly.pdbx_seq_one_letter_code
_entity_poly.pdbx_strand_id
1 'polypeptide(L)'
;MTKKTAFWIFLIGTLSSGALFLGATYDTHRQVATLSHVDKLTDQVVAGKRVFEKYNCNDCHTILGFGGYYAPDLTKVVQRVGADGIRYRVKNPEKAFVNSFRKMPNQHLSDQEITDLVAFFSWVGEINNNDWPPQDSKKRLSRGEQRMVAMVGVSPGAAVFQTKGCMNCHSLKGTGGTFGPSLDKIGAGMTAEEIEKYVRNPKGVDPNSKMPPQKDNLSERELDEVAKFLATLK
;
A
#
# COMPACT_ATOMS: atom_id res chain seq x y z
N MET A 1 -55.62 -6.66 -7.61
CA MET A 1 -54.98 -7.19 -6.36
C MET A 1 -55.89 -6.86 -5.18
N THR A 2 -56.26 -7.81 -4.32
CA THR A 2 -57.07 -7.53 -3.16
C THR A 2 -56.26 -6.89 -2.01
N LYS A 3 -56.92 -6.12 -1.13
CA LYS A 3 -56.26 -5.52 0.04
C LYS A 3 -55.55 -6.58 0.91
N LYS A 4 -56.18 -7.77 1.06
CA LYS A 4 -55.59 -8.89 1.80
C LYS A 4 -54.31 -9.42 1.15
N THR A 5 -54.30 -9.58 -0.15
CA THR A 5 -53.12 -10.03 -0.91
C THR A 5 -51.96 -9.01 -0.77
N ALA A 6 -52.28 -7.73 -0.90
CA ALA A 6 -51.27 -6.65 -0.73
C ALA A 6 -50.69 -6.65 0.69
N PHE A 7 -51.54 -6.80 1.72
CA PHE A 7 -51.10 -6.87 3.09
C PHE A 7 -50.13 -8.04 3.34
N TRP A 8 -50.45 -9.24 2.86
CA TRP A 8 -49.58 -10.40 3.07
C TRP A 8 -48.26 -10.29 2.29
N ILE A 9 -48.28 -9.77 1.08
CA ILE A 9 -47.04 -9.52 0.30
C ILE A 9 -46.15 -8.54 1.06
N PHE A 10 -46.72 -7.43 1.54
CA PHE A 10 -45.97 -6.44 2.30
C PHE A 10 -45.43 -7.01 3.60
N LEU A 11 -46.27 -7.68 4.38
CA LEU A 11 -45.88 -8.24 5.67
C LEU A 11 -44.77 -9.29 5.53
N ILE A 12 -44.93 -10.26 4.64
CA ILE A 12 -43.92 -11.31 4.40
C ILE A 12 -42.64 -10.70 3.86
N GLY A 13 -42.76 -9.80 2.88
CA GLY A 13 -41.59 -9.11 2.32
C GLY A 13 -40.80 -8.32 3.37
N THR A 14 -41.48 -7.54 4.20
CA THR A 14 -40.86 -6.78 5.28
C THR A 14 -40.21 -7.67 6.33
N LEU A 15 -40.93 -8.70 6.81
CA LEU A 15 -40.39 -9.61 7.82
C LEU A 15 -39.21 -10.43 7.30
N SER A 16 -39.27 -10.93 6.07
CA SER A 16 -38.17 -11.70 5.47
C SER A 16 -36.94 -10.84 5.22
N SER A 17 -37.12 -9.63 4.67
CA SER A 17 -36.01 -8.69 4.45
C SER A 17 -35.41 -8.23 5.79
N GLY A 18 -36.23 -7.94 6.79
CA GLY A 18 -35.81 -7.60 8.14
C GLY A 18 -35.00 -8.72 8.80
N ALA A 19 -35.48 -9.95 8.71
CA ALA A 19 -34.80 -11.11 9.27
C ALA A 19 -33.43 -11.34 8.58
N LEU A 20 -33.37 -11.21 7.26
CA LEU A 20 -32.15 -11.34 6.50
C LEU A 20 -31.13 -10.22 6.85
N PHE A 21 -31.60 -8.99 6.97
CA PHE A 21 -30.78 -7.85 7.39
C PHE A 21 -30.19 -8.06 8.80
N LEU A 22 -31.04 -8.44 9.77
CA LEU A 22 -30.58 -8.70 11.13
C LEU A 22 -29.63 -9.88 11.22
N GLY A 23 -29.87 -10.95 10.45
CA GLY A 23 -28.99 -12.10 10.36
C GLY A 23 -27.60 -11.71 9.79
N ALA A 24 -27.57 -10.96 8.70
CA ALA A 24 -26.33 -10.47 8.10
C ALA A 24 -25.59 -9.50 9.04
N THR A 25 -26.31 -8.62 9.74
CA THR A 25 -25.73 -7.69 10.73
C THR A 25 -25.10 -8.46 11.89
N TYR A 26 -25.79 -9.47 12.41
CA TYR A 26 -25.26 -10.32 13.48
C TYR A 26 -24.01 -11.08 13.05
N ASP A 27 -24.01 -11.66 11.85
CA ASP A 27 -22.86 -12.37 11.31
C ASP A 27 -21.65 -11.43 11.10
N THR A 28 -21.86 -10.25 10.53
CA THR A 28 -20.84 -9.21 10.41
C THR A 28 -20.26 -8.85 11.78
N HIS A 29 -21.12 -8.64 12.78
CA HIS A 29 -20.69 -8.26 14.13
C HIS A 29 -19.82 -9.33 14.79
N ARG A 30 -20.10 -10.60 14.56
CA ARG A 30 -19.28 -11.72 15.03
C ARG A 30 -17.88 -11.74 14.39
N GLN A 31 -17.78 -11.35 13.11
CA GLN A 31 -16.55 -11.45 12.34
C GLN A 31 -15.65 -10.22 12.52
N VAL A 32 -16.21 -9.06 12.84
CA VAL A 32 -15.47 -7.79 12.94
C VAL A 32 -14.21 -7.91 13.80
N ALA A 33 -14.32 -8.50 14.99
CA ALA A 33 -13.20 -8.61 15.92
C ALA A 33 -12.01 -9.40 15.31
N THR A 34 -12.33 -10.50 14.61
CA THR A 34 -11.32 -11.35 13.99
C THR A 34 -10.73 -10.70 12.73
N LEU A 35 -11.59 -10.13 11.87
CA LEU A 35 -11.16 -9.53 10.61
C LEU A 35 -10.33 -8.25 10.81
N SER A 36 -10.61 -7.51 11.89
CA SER A 36 -9.90 -6.27 12.23
C SER A 36 -8.73 -6.47 13.18
N HIS A 37 -8.44 -7.70 13.62
CA HIS A 37 -7.38 -7.98 14.60
C HIS A 37 -7.47 -7.07 15.84
N VAL A 38 -8.64 -7.05 16.49
CA VAL A 38 -8.88 -6.24 17.70
C VAL A 38 -7.90 -6.57 18.84
N ASP A 39 -7.41 -7.81 18.90
CA ASP A 39 -6.37 -8.26 19.81
C ASP A 39 -5.05 -7.47 19.69
N LYS A 40 -4.80 -6.87 18.51
CA LYS A 40 -3.62 -6.02 18.23
C LYS A 40 -3.90 -4.52 18.35
N LEU A 41 -5.11 -4.13 18.72
CA LEU A 41 -5.51 -2.74 18.91
C LEU A 41 -4.97 -2.22 20.25
N THR A 42 -3.71 -1.76 20.26
CA THR A 42 -3.04 -1.22 21.44
C THR A 42 -3.31 0.28 21.60
N ASP A 43 -3.02 0.81 22.79
CA ASP A 43 -3.09 2.26 23.05
C ASP A 43 -2.22 3.07 22.07
N GLN A 44 -1.09 2.51 21.66
CA GLN A 44 -0.22 3.13 20.67
C GLN A 44 -0.89 3.22 19.28
N VAL A 45 -1.61 2.18 18.87
CA VAL A 45 -2.40 2.19 17.62
C VAL A 45 -3.49 3.27 17.69
N VAL A 46 -4.18 3.36 18.83
CA VAL A 46 -5.19 4.40 19.06
C VAL A 46 -4.57 5.81 19.05
N ALA A 47 -3.39 5.98 19.67
CA ALA A 47 -2.65 7.23 19.61
C ALA A 47 -2.28 7.60 18.17
N GLY A 48 -1.81 6.66 17.37
CA GLY A 48 -1.51 6.87 15.96
C GLY A 48 -2.72 7.27 15.12
N LYS A 49 -3.89 6.68 15.40
CA LYS A 49 -5.15 7.11 14.78
C LYS A 49 -5.47 8.56 15.12
N ARG A 50 -5.31 8.96 16.38
CA ARG A 50 -5.52 10.37 16.81
C ARG A 50 -4.55 11.32 16.12
N VAL A 51 -3.29 10.92 15.91
CA VAL A 51 -2.32 11.70 15.14
C VAL A 51 -2.80 11.87 13.70
N PHE A 52 -3.25 10.78 13.05
CA PHE A 52 -3.79 10.81 11.69
C PHE A 52 -4.96 11.80 11.55
N GLU A 53 -5.87 11.82 12.53
CA GLU A 53 -7.01 12.74 12.58
C GLU A 53 -6.59 14.18 12.93
N LYS A 54 -5.69 14.36 13.89
CA LYS A 54 -5.20 15.69 14.35
C LYS A 54 -4.60 16.50 13.20
N TYR A 55 -3.87 15.83 12.31
CA TYR A 55 -3.20 16.48 11.17
C TYR A 55 -4.02 16.39 9.87
N ASN A 56 -5.29 15.99 9.94
CA ASN A 56 -6.21 15.88 8.80
C ASN A 56 -5.61 15.12 7.61
N CYS A 57 -4.86 14.05 7.87
CA CYS A 57 -4.23 13.27 6.81
C CYS A 57 -5.26 12.67 5.83
N ASN A 58 -6.50 12.45 6.31
CA ASN A 58 -7.64 11.98 5.51
C ASN A 58 -8.13 12.98 4.46
N ASP A 59 -7.79 14.26 4.55
CA ASP A 59 -8.17 15.25 3.52
C ASP A 59 -7.49 14.96 2.18
N CYS A 60 -6.29 14.38 2.22
CA CYS A 60 -5.52 14.04 1.04
C CYS A 60 -5.44 12.54 0.78
N HIS A 61 -5.39 11.72 1.84
CA HIS A 61 -5.18 10.28 1.77
C HIS A 61 -6.46 9.48 2.07
N THR A 62 -6.57 8.30 1.48
CA THR A 62 -7.58 7.32 1.87
C THR A 62 -7.00 6.25 2.79
N ILE A 63 -7.84 5.75 3.69
CA ILE A 63 -7.63 4.49 4.43
C ILE A 63 -8.90 3.66 4.27
N LEU A 64 -8.77 2.38 3.90
CA LEU A 64 -9.89 1.47 3.63
C LEU A 64 -10.92 2.08 2.64
N GLY A 65 -10.44 2.89 1.69
CA GLY A 65 -11.28 3.55 0.70
C GLY A 65 -11.97 4.84 1.16
N PHE A 66 -11.79 5.25 2.42
CA PHE A 66 -12.37 6.48 2.96
C PHE A 66 -11.33 7.58 3.08
N GLY A 67 -11.65 8.78 2.60
CA GLY A 67 -10.79 9.97 2.63
C GLY A 67 -10.62 10.63 1.28
N GLY A 68 -9.61 11.49 1.16
CA GLY A 68 -9.29 12.25 -0.05
C GLY A 68 -8.47 11.45 -1.06
N TYR A 69 -8.68 11.73 -2.35
CA TYR A 69 -7.99 11.08 -3.46
C TYR A 69 -6.86 11.94 -4.07
N TYR A 70 -6.41 12.95 -3.35
CA TYR A 70 -5.27 13.77 -3.79
C TYR A 70 -3.95 13.01 -3.72
N ALA A 71 -3.78 12.17 -2.71
CA ALA A 71 -2.60 11.39 -2.42
C ALA A 71 -2.91 9.87 -2.41
N PRO A 72 -1.89 8.99 -2.41
CA PRO A 72 -2.10 7.55 -2.43
C PRO A 72 -2.87 7.02 -1.21
N ASP A 73 -3.59 5.91 -1.39
CA ASP A 73 -4.19 5.15 -0.31
C ASP A 73 -3.13 4.61 0.66
N LEU A 74 -3.40 4.70 1.95
CA LEU A 74 -2.48 4.32 3.03
C LEU A 74 -2.83 2.98 3.69
N THR A 75 -3.87 2.27 3.24
CA THR A 75 -4.31 1.00 3.85
C THR A 75 -3.17 -0.02 3.97
N LYS A 76 -2.38 -0.19 2.92
CA LYS A 76 -1.25 -1.13 2.89
C LYS A 76 0.10 -0.39 2.76
N VAL A 77 0.21 0.82 3.31
CA VAL A 77 1.42 1.65 3.14
C VAL A 77 2.66 1.02 3.77
N VAL A 78 2.52 0.33 4.91
CA VAL A 78 3.66 -0.35 5.57
C VAL A 78 4.22 -1.45 4.69
N GLN A 79 3.37 -2.22 4.02
CA GLN A 79 3.81 -3.27 3.09
C GLN A 79 4.50 -2.70 1.86
N ARG A 80 4.07 -1.52 1.38
CA ARG A 80 4.65 -0.88 0.18
C ARG A 80 6.00 -0.24 0.44
N VAL A 81 6.14 0.50 1.54
CA VAL A 81 7.32 1.38 1.75
C VAL A 81 8.06 1.10 3.06
N GLY A 82 7.54 0.21 3.90
CA GLY A 82 8.11 -0.11 5.20
C GLY A 82 7.96 1.01 6.24
N ALA A 83 8.17 0.68 7.50
CA ALA A 83 8.07 1.62 8.62
C ALA A 83 9.07 2.79 8.48
N ASP A 84 10.32 2.49 8.12
CA ASP A 84 11.36 3.52 7.96
C ASP A 84 11.09 4.43 6.77
N GLY A 85 10.50 3.88 5.69
CA GLY A 85 10.07 4.67 4.54
C GLY A 85 8.94 5.63 4.90
N ILE A 86 8.02 5.24 5.78
CA ILE A 86 6.97 6.14 6.30
C ILE A 86 7.60 7.24 7.17
N ARG A 87 8.47 6.87 8.13
CA ARG A 87 9.17 7.82 9.01
C ARG A 87 9.89 8.90 8.19
N TYR A 88 10.65 8.46 7.17
CA TYR A 88 11.40 9.39 6.31
C TYR A 88 10.48 10.36 5.58
N ARG A 89 9.38 9.86 4.99
CA ARG A 89 8.45 10.67 4.19
C ARG A 89 7.68 11.67 5.03
N VAL A 90 7.26 11.28 6.20
CA VAL A 90 6.51 12.17 7.12
C VAL A 90 7.43 13.23 7.71
N LYS A 91 8.68 12.86 8.03
CA LYS A 91 9.66 13.79 8.62
C LYS A 91 10.30 14.74 7.59
N ASN A 92 10.45 14.30 6.33
CA ASN A 92 11.14 15.06 5.30
C ASN A 92 10.33 15.08 3.98
N PRO A 93 9.08 15.53 3.98
CA PRO A 93 8.24 15.43 2.79
C PRO A 93 8.80 16.21 1.59
N GLU A 94 9.46 17.35 1.82
CA GLU A 94 10.03 18.17 0.76
C GLU A 94 11.14 17.41 -0.01
N LYS A 95 11.95 16.63 0.73
CA LYS A 95 13.02 15.81 0.14
C LYS A 95 12.45 14.55 -0.50
N ALA A 96 11.52 13.87 0.20
CA ALA A 96 10.93 12.63 -0.26
C ALA A 96 10.14 12.78 -1.56
N PHE A 97 9.51 13.94 -1.75
CA PHE A 97 8.62 14.21 -2.89
C PHE A 97 9.13 15.36 -3.78
N VAL A 98 10.45 15.58 -3.82
CA VAL A 98 11.06 16.68 -4.60
C VAL A 98 10.63 16.64 -6.07
N ASN A 99 10.55 15.46 -6.68
CA ASN A 99 10.19 15.26 -8.09
C ASN A 99 8.68 14.96 -8.28
N SER A 100 7.87 14.99 -7.22
CA SER A 100 6.44 14.73 -7.34
C SER A 100 5.69 16.00 -7.73
N PHE A 101 4.74 15.89 -8.66
CA PHE A 101 3.79 16.96 -8.97
C PHE A 101 2.92 17.30 -7.75
N ARG A 102 2.48 16.27 -7.02
CA ARG A 102 1.70 16.43 -5.80
C ARG A 102 2.65 16.53 -4.61
N LYS A 103 2.50 17.56 -3.80
CA LYS A 103 3.34 17.80 -2.62
C LYS A 103 2.60 17.43 -1.35
N MET A 104 3.31 16.77 -0.44
CA MET A 104 2.86 16.56 0.92
C MET A 104 3.39 17.72 1.79
N PRO A 105 2.54 18.44 2.51
CA PRO A 105 2.99 19.50 3.42
C PRO A 105 3.76 18.89 4.61
N ASN A 106 4.74 19.62 5.12
CA ASN A 106 5.41 19.24 6.36
C ASN A 106 4.52 19.58 7.54
N GLN A 107 4.08 18.58 8.27
CA GLN A 107 3.20 18.72 9.42
C GLN A 107 3.99 18.86 10.74
N HIS A 108 5.33 18.80 10.70
CA HIS A 108 6.22 18.91 11.86
C HIS A 108 5.88 17.95 13.00
N LEU A 109 5.54 16.69 12.68
CA LEU A 109 5.27 15.67 13.67
C LEU A 109 6.51 15.38 14.51
N SER A 110 6.30 15.17 15.82
CA SER A 110 7.33 14.65 16.71
C SER A 110 7.70 13.18 16.37
N ASP A 111 8.87 12.73 16.81
CA ASP A 111 9.31 11.36 16.57
C ASP A 111 8.38 10.33 17.26
N GLN A 112 7.73 10.70 18.37
CA GLN A 112 6.72 9.88 19.04
C GLN A 112 5.44 9.79 18.18
N GLU A 113 4.91 10.91 17.72
CA GLU A 113 3.74 10.93 16.85
C GLU A 113 3.96 10.12 15.57
N ILE A 114 5.16 10.19 14.99
CA ILE A 114 5.52 9.38 13.82
C ILE A 114 5.55 7.89 14.19
N THR A 115 6.03 7.54 15.36
CA THR A 115 6.09 6.15 15.84
C THR A 115 4.69 5.59 16.05
N ASP A 116 3.80 6.38 16.66
CA ASP A 116 2.40 6.01 16.89
C ASP A 116 1.65 5.88 15.55
N LEU A 117 1.89 6.80 14.61
CA LEU A 117 1.32 6.76 13.27
C LEU A 117 1.75 5.48 12.51
N VAL A 118 3.01 5.07 12.63
CA VAL A 118 3.50 3.81 12.04
C VAL A 118 2.80 2.60 12.66
N ALA A 119 2.59 2.59 13.99
CA ALA A 119 1.85 1.53 14.66
C ALA A 119 0.40 1.45 14.15
N PHE A 120 -0.26 2.60 13.98
CA PHE A 120 -1.60 2.66 13.40
C PHE A 120 -1.64 2.10 11.97
N PHE A 121 -0.75 2.52 11.09
CA PHE A 121 -0.70 1.98 9.73
C PHE A 121 -0.33 0.50 9.67
N SER A 122 0.48 0.01 10.61
CA SER A 122 0.80 -1.41 10.70
C SER A 122 -0.46 -2.22 11.02
N TRP A 123 -1.24 -1.79 12.00
CA TRP A 123 -2.50 -2.42 12.37
C TRP A 123 -3.53 -2.35 11.22
N VAL A 124 -3.73 -1.17 10.62
CA VAL A 124 -4.63 -1.00 9.45
C VAL A 124 -4.23 -1.94 8.31
N GLY A 125 -2.93 -2.09 8.08
CA GLY A 125 -2.39 -2.96 7.03
C GLY A 125 -2.69 -4.44 7.24
N GLU A 126 -2.94 -4.88 8.46
CA GLU A 126 -3.29 -6.26 8.79
C GLU A 126 -4.80 -6.55 8.70
N ILE A 127 -5.65 -5.52 8.71
CA ILE A 127 -7.10 -5.69 8.59
C ILE A 127 -7.42 -6.49 7.32
N ASN A 128 -8.21 -7.56 7.49
CA ASN A 128 -8.75 -8.32 6.36
C ASN A 128 -9.92 -7.54 5.75
N ASN A 129 -9.62 -6.78 4.73
CA ASN A 129 -10.56 -5.95 3.98
C ASN A 129 -10.99 -6.59 2.66
N ASN A 130 -10.75 -7.89 2.48
CA ASN A 130 -11.04 -8.63 1.25
C ASN A 130 -10.45 -7.95 -0.01
N ASP A 131 -9.20 -7.47 0.12
CA ASP A 131 -8.45 -6.69 -0.89
C ASP A 131 -9.14 -5.39 -1.37
N TRP A 132 -10.09 -4.84 -0.59
CA TRP A 132 -10.69 -3.55 -0.86
C TRP A 132 -10.10 -2.43 0.04
N PRO A 133 -9.71 -1.25 -0.47
CA PRO A 133 -9.58 -0.95 -1.89
C PRO A 133 -8.42 -1.73 -2.53
N PRO A 134 -8.52 -2.07 -3.84
CA PRO A 134 -7.44 -2.75 -4.54
C PRO A 134 -6.18 -1.89 -4.51
N GLN A 135 -5.06 -2.49 -4.10
CA GLN A 135 -3.79 -1.78 -4.00
C GLN A 135 -3.07 -1.76 -5.34
N ASP A 136 -2.49 -0.62 -5.70
CA ASP A 136 -1.75 -0.47 -6.97
C ASP A 136 -0.57 -1.45 -7.10
N SER A 137 0.01 -1.88 -5.97
CA SER A 137 1.07 -2.89 -5.95
C SER A 137 0.64 -4.26 -6.49
N LYS A 138 -0.67 -4.59 -6.39
CA LYS A 138 -1.25 -5.84 -6.93
C LYS A 138 -1.81 -5.65 -8.35
N LYS A 139 -1.85 -4.43 -8.85
CA LYS A 139 -2.40 -4.14 -10.18
C LYS A 139 -1.48 -4.76 -11.24
N ARG A 140 -1.92 -5.86 -11.83
CA ARG A 140 -1.30 -6.36 -13.05
C ARG A 140 -1.55 -5.34 -14.15
N LEU A 141 -0.51 -5.02 -14.92
CA LEU A 141 -0.69 -4.23 -16.13
C LEU A 141 -1.82 -4.84 -16.97
N SER A 142 -2.81 -4.03 -17.33
CA SER A 142 -3.85 -4.45 -18.26
C SER A 142 -3.21 -4.85 -19.58
N ARG A 143 -3.90 -5.66 -20.39
CA ARG A 143 -3.39 -6.04 -21.71
C ARG A 143 -3.05 -4.84 -22.60
N GLY A 144 -3.78 -3.71 -22.42
CA GLY A 144 -3.51 -2.47 -23.13
C GLY A 144 -2.21 -1.80 -22.66
N GLU A 145 -1.99 -1.72 -21.34
CA GLU A 145 -0.76 -1.20 -20.76
C GLU A 145 0.46 -2.06 -21.11
N GLN A 146 0.31 -3.41 -21.11
CA GLN A 146 1.35 -4.34 -21.58
C GLN A 146 1.71 -4.11 -23.05
N ARG A 147 0.70 -3.85 -23.92
CA ARG A 147 0.93 -3.51 -25.32
C ARG A 147 1.63 -2.16 -25.48
N MET A 148 1.21 -1.13 -24.73
CA MET A 148 1.89 0.17 -24.76
C MET A 148 3.35 0.07 -24.30
N VAL A 149 3.62 -0.66 -23.22
CA VAL A 149 4.98 -0.92 -22.74
C VAL A 149 5.82 -1.63 -23.81
N ALA A 150 5.24 -2.62 -24.49
CA ALA A 150 5.91 -3.32 -25.58
C ALA A 150 6.15 -2.43 -26.82
N MET A 151 5.22 -1.52 -27.12
CA MET A 151 5.36 -0.58 -28.26
C MET A 151 6.41 0.51 -28.02
N VAL A 152 6.62 0.94 -26.77
CA VAL A 152 7.59 2.01 -26.42
C VAL A 152 9.00 1.45 -26.23
N GLY A 153 9.20 0.14 -26.39
CA GLY A 153 10.52 -0.50 -26.23
C GLY A 153 11.05 -0.53 -24.80
N VAL A 154 10.18 -0.34 -23.83
CA VAL A 154 10.53 -0.45 -22.40
C VAL A 154 10.60 -1.92 -22.03
N SER A 155 11.72 -2.35 -21.44
CA SER A 155 11.84 -3.74 -20.97
C SER A 155 10.77 -4.06 -19.91
N PRO A 156 10.27 -5.32 -19.85
CA PRO A 156 9.29 -5.72 -18.83
C PRO A 156 9.74 -5.37 -17.41
N GLY A 157 11.03 -5.54 -17.09
CA GLY A 157 11.58 -5.20 -15.78
C GLY A 157 11.58 -3.70 -15.48
N ALA A 158 11.80 -2.85 -16.50
CA ALA A 158 11.68 -1.39 -16.34
C ALA A 158 10.21 -0.98 -16.04
N ALA A 159 9.27 -1.65 -16.68
CA ALA A 159 7.85 -1.43 -16.39
C ALA A 159 7.48 -1.87 -14.96
N VAL A 160 7.97 -3.01 -14.49
CA VAL A 160 7.82 -3.46 -13.10
C VAL A 160 8.41 -2.44 -12.14
N PHE A 161 9.65 -2.00 -12.39
CA PHE A 161 10.35 -1.00 -11.56
C PHE A 161 9.53 0.27 -11.39
N GLN A 162 8.90 0.74 -12.45
CA GLN A 162 8.08 1.95 -12.46
C GLN A 162 6.71 1.74 -11.81
N THR A 163 5.99 0.66 -12.16
CA THR A 163 4.62 0.43 -11.72
C THR A 163 4.51 -0.10 -10.29
N LYS A 164 5.54 -0.80 -9.81
CA LYS A 164 5.57 -1.32 -8.42
C LYS A 164 6.16 -0.32 -7.42
N GLY A 165 6.42 0.91 -7.86
CA GLY A 165 6.79 2.01 -6.98
C GLY A 165 8.23 1.95 -6.45
N CYS A 166 9.14 1.23 -7.11
CA CYS A 166 10.56 1.20 -6.72
C CYS A 166 11.17 2.62 -6.74
N MET A 167 10.73 3.45 -7.70
CA MET A 167 11.11 4.86 -7.81
C MET A 167 10.63 5.73 -6.63
N ASN A 168 9.74 5.25 -5.79
CA ASN A 168 9.35 6.00 -4.60
C ASN A 168 10.49 6.11 -3.58
N CYS A 169 11.41 5.15 -3.59
CA CYS A 169 12.56 5.11 -2.69
C CYS A 169 13.89 5.32 -3.42
N HIS A 170 14.03 4.75 -4.62
CA HIS A 170 15.24 4.74 -5.40
C HIS A 170 15.21 5.76 -6.54
N SER A 171 16.36 6.32 -6.87
CA SER A 171 16.51 7.13 -8.08
C SER A 171 17.14 6.32 -9.21
N LEU A 172 16.74 6.66 -10.44
CA LEU A 172 17.32 6.19 -11.69
C LEU A 172 17.53 7.37 -12.63
N LYS A 173 18.74 7.60 -13.12
CA LYS A 173 19.12 8.75 -13.96
C LYS A 173 18.68 10.10 -13.37
N GLY A 174 18.84 10.25 -12.06
CA GLY A 174 18.47 11.47 -11.33
C GLY A 174 16.98 11.66 -11.11
N THR A 175 16.13 10.72 -11.53
CA THR A 175 14.68 10.76 -11.30
C THR A 175 14.28 9.68 -10.27
N GLY A 176 13.43 10.03 -9.29
CA GLY A 176 12.96 9.11 -8.27
C GLY A 176 13.19 9.60 -6.85
N GLY A 177 13.02 8.68 -5.88
CA GLY A 177 13.18 8.95 -4.46
C GLY A 177 14.63 8.97 -4.00
N THR A 178 14.86 9.59 -2.85
CA THR A 178 16.19 9.74 -2.23
C THR A 178 16.34 8.96 -0.92
N PHE A 179 15.34 8.15 -0.56
CA PHE A 179 15.39 7.32 0.65
C PHE A 179 16.32 6.12 0.49
N GLY A 180 16.28 5.46 -0.68
CA GLY A 180 17.20 4.39 -1.07
C GLY A 180 18.35 4.92 -1.90
N PRO A 181 19.40 4.12 -2.11
CA PRO A 181 20.51 4.49 -2.99
C PRO A 181 20.06 4.67 -4.46
N SER A 182 20.81 5.47 -5.23
CA SER A 182 20.70 5.46 -6.69
C SER A 182 21.02 4.08 -7.23
N LEU A 183 20.24 3.63 -8.21
CA LEU A 183 20.43 2.34 -8.87
C LEU A 183 21.09 2.46 -10.25
N ASP A 184 21.64 3.63 -10.60
CA ASP A 184 22.20 3.91 -11.93
C ASP A 184 23.29 2.92 -12.36
N LYS A 185 24.02 2.38 -11.40
CA LYS A 185 25.17 1.47 -11.63
C LYS A 185 25.05 0.16 -10.85
N ILE A 186 23.86 -0.24 -10.45
CA ILE A 186 23.67 -1.42 -9.60
C ILE A 186 24.17 -2.71 -10.26
N GLY A 187 23.97 -2.86 -11.57
CA GLY A 187 24.43 -4.00 -12.36
C GLY A 187 25.94 -4.05 -12.58
N ALA A 188 26.70 -3.02 -12.18
CA ALA A 188 28.16 -3.07 -12.16
C ALA A 188 28.69 -3.84 -10.93
N GLY A 189 27.91 -3.88 -9.84
CA GLY A 189 28.32 -4.51 -8.58
C GLY A 189 27.54 -5.77 -8.19
N MET A 190 26.41 -6.07 -8.84
CA MET A 190 25.55 -7.20 -8.51
C MET A 190 25.02 -7.89 -9.78
N THR A 191 24.96 -9.20 -9.73
CA THR A 191 24.30 -10.02 -10.77
C THR A 191 22.77 -9.97 -10.63
N ALA A 192 22.06 -10.46 -11.66
CA ALA A 192 20.60 -10.52 -11.62
C ALA A 192 20.10 -11.40 -10.45
N GLU A 193 20.75 -12.54 -10.19
CA GLU A 193 20.41 -13.45 -9.11
C GLU A 193 20.63 -12.82 -7.73
N GLU A 194 21.70 -12.06 -7.55
CA GLU A 194 21.99 -11.33 -6.31
C GLU A 194 20.98 -10.23 -6.07
N ILE A 195 20.61 -9.47 -7.11
CA ILE A 195 19.60 -8.44 -7.06
C ILE A 195 18.23 -9.05 -6.71
N GLU A 196 17.85 -10.16 -7.35
CA GLU A 196 16.58 -10.85 -7.06
C GLU A 196 16.53 -11.31 -5.61
N LYS A 197 17.58 -11.95 -5.11
CA LYS A 197 17.69 -12.40 -3.72
C LYS A 197 17.56 -11.23 -2.75
N TYR A 198 18.23 -10.11 -3.06
CA TYR A 198 18.17 -8.90 -2.24
C TYR A 198 16.76 -8.31 -2.23
N VAL A 199 16.14 -8.12 -3.39
CA VAL A 199 14.78 -7.55 -3.51
C VAL A 199 13.75 -8.42 -2.81
N ARG A 200 13.88 -9.74 -2.90
CA ARG A 200 13.00 -10.72 -2.26
C ARG A 200 13.05 -10.63 -0.73
N ASN A 201 14.24 -10.58 -0.16
CA ASN A 201 14.46 -10.54 1.28
C ASN A 201 15.71 -9.72 1.65
N PRO A 202 15.60 -8.38 1.67
CA PRO A 202 16.74 -7.50 1.90
C PRO A 202 17.48 -7.77 3.19
N LYS A 203 16.74 -7.97 4.30
CA LYS A 203 17.34 -8.24 5.63
C LYS A 203 18.01 -9.61 5.74
N GLY A 204 17.65 -10.54 4.87
CA GLY A 204 18.31 -11.84 4.78
C GLY A 204 19.68 -11.77 4.09
N VAL A 205 19.96 -10.68 3.36
CA VAL A 205 21.24 -10.42 2.69
C VAL A 205 22.05 -9.37 3.47
N ASP A 206 21.40 -8.28 3.89
CA ASP A 206 21.97 -7.23 4.74
C ASP A 206 21.03 -6.99 5.93
N PRO A 207 21.42 -7.42 7.15
CA PRO A 207 20.60 -7.24 8.36
C PRO A 207 20.26 -5.76 8.66
N ASN A 208 21.09 -4.81 8.19
CA ASN A 208 20.89 -3.37 8.38
C ASN A 208 20.02 -2.74 7.29
N SER A 209 19.58 -3.50 6.29
CA SER A 209 18.76 -2.99 5.21
C SER A 209 17.45 -2.40 5.72
N LYS A 210 17.14 -1.19 5.26
CA LYS A 210 15.86 -0.49 5.49
C LYS A 210 14.83 -0.74 4.40
N MET A 211 15.24 -1.45 3.33
CA MET A 211 14.34 -1.82 2.25
C MET A 211 13.33 -2.87 2.75
N PRO A 212 12.02 -2.69 2.54
CA PRO A 212 11.04 -3.71 2.86
C PRO A 212 11.15 -4.90 1.89
N PRO A 213 10.88 -6.14 2.35
CA PRO A 213 10.87 -7.31 1.48
C PRO A 213 9.75 -7.17 0.43
N GLN A 214 10.05 -7.53 -0.81
CA GLN A 214 9.12 -7.40 -1.93
C GLN A 214 8.47 -8.73 -2.35
N LYS A 215 8.75 -9.83 -1.66
CA LYS A 215 8.23 -11.17 -1.97
C LYS A 215 6.70 -11.25 -2.02
N ASP A 216 6.00 -10.42 -1.24
CA ASP A 216 4.54 -10.40 -1.17
C ASP A 216 3.91 -9.37 -2.15
N ASN A 217 4.74 -8.47 -2.71
CA ASN A 217 4.32 -7.40 -3.62
C ASN A 217 4.60 -7.72 -5.09
N LEU A 218 5.54 -8.63 -5.35
CA LEU A 218 5.98 -9.04 -6.69
C LEU A 218 5.74 -10.54 -6.88
N SER A 219 5.27 -10.92 -8.05
CA SER A 219 5.28 -12.32 -8.47
C SER A 219 6.70 -12.77 -8.81
N GLU A 220 6.95 -14.07 -8.84
CA GLU A 220 8.26 -14.66 -9.22
C GLU A 220 8.75 -14.11 -10.57
N ARG A 221 7.84 -13.99 -11.56
CA ARG A 221 8.16 -13.45 -12.87
C ARG A 221 8.54 -11.97 -12.79
N GLU A 222 7.83 -11.18 -12.00
CA GLU A 222 8.14 -9.74 -11.82
C GLU A 222 9.47 -9.53 -11.09
N LEU A 223 9.80 -10.40 -10.13
CA LEU A 223 11.10 -10.40 -9.46
C LEU A 223 12.23 -10.67 -10.44
N ASP A 224 12.13 -11.73 -11.25
CA ASP A 224 13.11 -12.07 -12.29
C ASP A 224 13.27 -10.93 -13.32
N GLU A 225 12.16 -10.39 -13.83
CA GLU A 225 12.17 -9.33 -14.82
C GLU A 225 12.81 -8.03 -14.31
N VAL A 226 12.48 -7.61 -13.07
CA VAL A 226 13.08 -6.40 -12.50
C VAL A 226 14.55 -6.60 -12.16
N ALA A 227 14.95 -7.78 -11.70
CA ALA A 227 16.34 -8.10 -11.42
C ALA A 227 17.19 -8.08 -12.70
N LYS A 228 16.69 -8.70 -13.78
CA LYS A 228 17.34 -8.65 -15.10
C LYS A 228 17.49 -7.22 -15.62
N PHE A 229 16.45 -6.41 -15.50
CA PHE A 229 16.50 -5.00 -15.88
C PHE A 229 17.58 -4.25 -15.08
N LEU A 230 17.58 -4.38 -13.75
CA LEU A 230 18.54 -3.69 -12.89
C LEU A 230 19.98 -4.14 -13.17
N ALA A 231 20.22 -5.40 -13.47
CA ALA A 231 21.55 -5.93 -13.85
C ALA A 231 22.09 -5.34 -15.16
N THR A 232 21.24 -4.73 -16.02
CA THR A 232 21.71 -4.02 -17.22
C THR A 232 22.26 -2.63 -16.94
N LEU A 233 22.02 -2.07 -15.76
CA LEU A 233 22.43 -0.73 -15.36
C LEU A 233 23.87 -0.74 -14.87
N LYS A 234 24.81 -0.28 -15.72
CA LYS A 234 26.27 -0.31 -15.51
C LYS A 234 26.89 1.09 -15.53
#